data_ee55d04cde509abea69b64a967949941
#
_entry.id   ee55d04cde509abea69b64a967949941
#
_cell.length_a   1.000
_cell.length_b   1.000
_cell.length_c   1.000
_cell.angle_alpha   90.00
_cell.angle_beta   90.00
_cell.angle_gamma   90.00
#
_symmetry.space_group_name_H-M   'P 1'
#
loop_
_entity.id
_entity.type
_entity.pdbx_description
1 polymer ?
#
loop_
_entity_poly.entity_id
_entity_poly.type
_entity_poly.pdbx_seq_one_letter_code
_entity_poly.pdbx_strand_id
1 'polypeptide(L)'
;MAEDLSYLKNLKSESVVQKVINCLTDAMVSKQLRPGDKIPPEPELASKLGVARSSVREATKILTYLGVLESKRAEGTFVTSGFRDSMIDPMVYGV
;
A
#
# COMPACT_ATOMS: atom_id res chain seq x y z
N MET A 1 -29.96 16.08 21.30
CA MET A 1 -30.11 14.79 20.84
C MET A 1 -28.84 13.94 21.03
N ALA A 2 -29.03 12.96 21.76
CA ALA A 2 -27.89 12.09 21.98
C ALA A 2 -27.72 11.23 20.77
N GLU A 3 -26.64 11.40 20.12
CA GLU A 3 -26.35 10.56 19.01
C GLU A 3 -25.68 9.31 19.45
N ASP A 4 -26.13 8.23 18.90
CA ASP A 4 -25.44 6.99 19.12
C ASP A 4 -24.26 6.96 18.14
N LEU A 5 -23.09 7.22 18.69
CA LEU A 5 -21.87 7.25 17.88
C LEU A 5 -21.09 5.95 17.99
N SER A 6 -21.75 4.90 18.42
CA SER A 6 -21.06 3.63 18.62
C SER A 6 -20.51 3.08 17.32
N TYR A 7 -21.04 3.51 16.16
CA TYR A 7 -20.51 3.07 14.88
C TYR A 7 -19.14 3.72 14.58
N LEU A 8 -18.78 4.78 15.29
CA LEU A 8 -17.50 5.43 15.11
C LEU A 8 -16.47 4.73 15.97
N LYS A 9 -16.07 3.59 15.53
CA LYS A 9 -15.18 2.77 16.31
C LYS A 9 -13.80 3.36 16.42
N ASN A 10 -13.07 2.82 17.36
CA ASN A 10 -11.68 3.13 17.54
C ASN A 10 -10.91 2.80 16.26
N LEU A 11 -10.29 3.81 15.70
CA LEU A 11 -9.53 3.63 14.46
C LEU A 11 -8.06 3.38 14.70
N LYS A 12 -7.69 3.09 15.93
CA LYS A 12 -6.29 2.79 16.24
C LYS A 12 -5.87 1.45 15.64
N SER A 13 -6.83 0.53 15.48
CA SER A 13 -6.54 -0.74 14.85
C SER A 13 -6.50 -0.53 13.36
N GLU A 14 -5.35 -0.75 12.79
CA GLU A 14 -5.20 -0.62 11.34
C GLU A 14 -5.90 -1.77 10.65
N SER A 15 -6.51 -1.49 9.51
CA SER A 15 -7.08 -2.53 8.68
C SER A 15 -5.95 -3.39 8.12
N VAL A 16 -6.30 -4.59 7.66
CA VAL A 16 -5.31 -5.45 7.03
C VAL A 16 -4.76 -4.79 5.79
N VAL A 17 -5.62 -4.09 5.04
CA VAL A 17 -5.18 -3.38 3.83
C VAL A 17 -4.13 -2.35 4.19
N GLN A 18 -4.35 -1.59 5.25
CA GLN A 18 -3.39 -0.57 5.67
C GLN A 18 -2.07 -1.21 6.08
N LYS A 19 -2.14 -2.36 6.74
CA LYS A 19 -0.92 -3.05 7.14
C LYS A 19 -0.11 -3.51 5.94
N VAL A 20 -0.80 -3.96 4.89
CA VAL A 20 -0.11 -4.36 3.67
C VAL A 20 0.53 -3.14 3.01
N ILE A 21 -0.21 -2.03 2.94
CA ILE A 21 0.34 -0.79 2.38
C ILE A 21 1.59 -0.39 3.15
N ASN A 22 1.51 -0.39 4.47
CA ASN A 22 2.65 0.01 5.29
C ASN A 22 3.85 -0.91 5.09
N CYS A 23 3.59 -2.20 4.96
CA CYS A 23 4.66 -3.16 4.74
C CYS A 23 5.41 -2.85 3.45
N LEU A 24 4.67 -2.59 2.37
CA LEU A 24 5.29 -2.31 1.08
C LEU A 24 5.98 -0.97 1.07
N THR A 25 5.36 0.06 1.65
CA THR A 25 5.98 1.38 1.67
C THR A 25 7.20 1.41 2.57
N ASP A 26 7.18 0.67 3.69
CA ASP A 26 8.35 0.57 4.53
C ASP A 26 9.51 -0.08 3.78
N ALA A 27 9.21 -1.10 2.98
CA ALA A 27 10.24 -1.74 2.18
C ALA A 27 10.83 -0.78 1.15
N MET A 28 10.01 0.14 0.63
CA MET A 28 10.48 1.14 -0.31
C MET A 28 11.35 2.18 0.38
N VAL A 29 10.93 2.62 1.56
CA VAL A 29 11.70 3.61 2.31
C VAL A 29 13.04 3.03 2.74
N SER A 30 13.06 1.77 3.13
CA SER A 30 14.31 1.12 3.56
C SER A 30 15.13 0.63 2.38
N LYS A 31 14.64 0.84 1.15
CA LYS A 31 15.33 0.48 -0.08
C LYS A 31 15.45 -1.01 -0.30
N GLN A 32 14.61 -1.79 0.37
CA GLN A 32 14.48 -3.21 0.03
C GLN A 32 13.73 -3.36 -1.28
N LEU A 33 12.82 -2.43 -1.56
CA LEU A 33 12.16 -2.31 -2.85
C LEU A 33 12.60 -0.99 -3.45
N ARG A 34 13.15 -1.04 -4.65
CA ARG A 34 13.65 0.15 -5.32
C ARG A 34 12.82 0.45 -6.55
N PRO A 35 12.88 1.69 -7.04
CA PRO A 35 12.18 2.01 -8.28
C PRO A 35 12.56 1.04 -9.38
N GLY A 36 11.56 0.53 -10.08
CA GLY A 36 11.77 -0.46 -11.12
C GLY A 36 11.67 -1.90 -10.66
N ASP A 37 11.70 -2.12 -9.36
CA ASP A 37 11.60 -3.49 -8.85
C ASP A 37 10.17 -4.00 -9.00
N LYS A 38 10.08 -5.28 -9.30
CA LYS A 38 8.80 -5.96 -9.40
C LYS A 38 8.43 -6.49 -8.03
N ILE A 39 7.18 -6.26 -7.62
CA ILE A 39 6.72 -6.85 -6.37
C ILE A 39 6.21 -8.26 -6.65
N PRO A 40 6.18 -9.12 -5.62
CA PRO A 40 5.68 -10.48 -5.83
C PRO A 40 4.21 -10.47 -6.27
N PRO A 41 3.78 -11.49 -6.98
CA PRO A 41 2.36 -11.61 -7.35
C PRO A 41 1.46 -11.67 -6.13
N GLU A 42 0.19 -11.29 -6.31
CA GLU A 42 -0.75 -11.25 -5.20
C GLU A 42 -0.81 -12.55 -4.39
N PRO A 43 -0.89 -13.72 -5.03
CA PRO A 43 -0.95 -14.96 -4.23
C PRO A 43 0.28 -15.16 -3.36
N GLU A 44 1.44 -14.81 -3.88
CA GLU A 44 2.67 -14.96 -3.13
C GLU A 44 2.73 -13.98 -1.98
N LEU A 45 2.37 -12.72 -2.24
CA LEU A 45 2.33 -11.71 -1.18
C LEU A 45 1.35 -12.11 -0.09
N ALA A 46 0.16 -12.56 -0.50
CA ALA A 46 -0.86 -12.96 0.47
C ALA A 46 -0.36 -14.09 1.35
N SER A 47 0.29 -15.07 0.73
CA SER A 47 0.82 -16.19 1.46
C SER A 47 1.92 -15.78 2.44
N LYS A 48 2.85 -14.97 1.97
CA LYS A 48 3.97 -14.54 2.80
C LYS A 48 3.51 -13.65 3.95
N LEU A 49 2.52 -12.81 3.71
CA LEU A 49 2.03 -11.90 4.72
C LEU A 49 0.95 -12.53 5.61
N GLY A 50 0.43 -13.69 5.22
CA GLY A 50 -0.61 -14.33 6.00
C GLY A 50 -1.93 -13.59 5.94
N VAL A 51 -2.27 -13.01 4.80
CA VAL A 51 -3.50 -12.25 4.64
C VAL A 51 -4.25 -12.74 3.41
N ALA A 52 -5.49 -12.26 3.26
CA ALA A 52 -6.29 -12.63 2.11
C ALA A 52 -5.78 -11.95 0.85
N ARG A 53 -5.93 -12.63 -0.30
CA ARG A 53 -5.53 -12.04 -1.57
C ARG A 53 -6.28 -10.76 -1.86
N SER A 54 -7.56 -10.69 -1.45
CA SER A 54 -8.34 -9.48 -1.66
C SER A 54 -7.75 -8.29 -0.94
N SER A 55 -7.15 -8.51 0.23
CA SER A 55 -6.51 -7.43 0.98
C SER A 55 -5.25 -6.94 0.25
N VAL A 56 -4.48 -7.86 -0.31
CA VAL A 56 -3.31 -7.51 -1.09
C VAL A 56 -3.72 -6.74 -2.33
N ARG A 57 -4.76 -7.23 -3.02
CA ARG A 57 -5.23 -6.57 -4.23
C ARG A 57 -5.69 -5.14 -3.95
N GLU A 58 -6.42 -4.96 -2.87
CA GLU A 58 -6.91 -3.64 -2.50
C GLU A 58 -5.74 -2.71 -2.21
N ALA A 59 -4.75 -3.20 -1.46
CA ALA A 59 -3.58 -2.39 -1.13
C ALA A 59 -2.81 -1.99 -2.39
N THR A 60 -2.59 -2.94 -3.30
CA THR A 60 -1.84 -2.62 -4.52
C THR A 60 -2.64 -1.68 -5.42
N LYS A 61 -3.97 -1.78 -5.43
CA LYS A 61 -4.78 -0.84 -6.18
C LYS A 61 -4.61 0.57 -5.66
N ILE A 62 -4.63 0.73 -4.34
CA ILE A 62 -4.45 2.04 -3.73
C ILE A 62 -3.09 2.61 -4.09
N LEU A 63 -2.05 1.80 -3.95
CA LEU A 63 -0.70 2.27 -4.26
C LEU A 63 -0.53 2.58 -5.74
N THR A 64 -1.21 1.84 -6.61
CA THR A 64 -1.18 2.12 -8.03
C THR A 64 -1.91 3.43 -8.32
N TYR A 65 -3.04 3.65 -7.67
CA TYR A 65 -3.78 4.89 -7.83
C TYR A 65 -2.95 6.09 -7.39
N LEU A 66 -2.16 5.92 -6.35
CA LEU A 66 -1.31 7.00 -5.84
C LEU A 66 -0.03 7.17 -6.66
N GLY A 67 0.19 6.33 -7.65
CA GLY A 67 1.37 6.43 -8.49
C GLY A 67 2.62 5.83 -7.87
N VAL A 68 2.47 5.10 -6.77
CA VAL A 68 3.59 4.45 -6.10
C VAL A 68 3.94 3.14 -6.78
N LEU A 69 2.93 2.44 -7.26
CA LEU A 69 3.11 1.21 -8.02
C LEU A 69 2.56 1.40 -9.43
N GLU A 70 3.05 0.59 -10.33
CA GLU A 70 2.63 0.61 -11.72
C GLU A 70 2.38 -0.81 -12.18
N SER A 71 1.18 -1.05 -12.72
CA SER A 71 0.85 -2.36 -13.24
C SER A 71 1.20 -2.41 -14.72
N LYS A 72 2.02 -3.35 -15.10
CA LYS A 72 2.39 -3.55 -16.50
C LYS A 72 1.77 -4.85 -16.97
N ARG A 73 0.96 -4.76 -18.01
CA ARG A 73 0.22 -5.88 -18.50
C ARG A 73 1.14 -7.05 -18.81
N ALA A 74 0.77 -8.23 -18.32
CA ALA A 74 1.49 -9.47 -18.53
C ALA A 74 2.87 -9.50 -17.90
N GLU A 75 3.36 -8.40 -17.33
CA GLU A 75 4.67 -8.38 -16.71
C GLU A 75 4.61 -8.34 -15.20
N GLY A 76 3.58 -7.73 -14.65
CA GLY A 76 3.41 -7.65 -13.21
C GLY A 76 3.29 -6.22 -12.71
N THR A 77 3.50 -6.06 -11.42
CA THR A 77 3.39 -4.76 -10.78
C THR A 77 4.77 -4.34 -10.30
N PHE A 78 5.11 -3.10 -10.57
CA PHE A 78 6.45 -2.59 -10.33
C PHE A 78 6.41 -1.31 -9.52
N VAL A 79 7.49 -1.05 -8.79
CA VAL A 79 7.66 0.20 -8.07
C VAL A 79 7.98 1.28 -9.08
N THR A 80 7.26 2.40 -9.00
CA THR A 80 7.47 3.49 -9.96
C THR A 80 8.72 4.28 -9.59
N SER A 81 9.25 4.99 -10.58
CA SER A 81 10.41 5.84 -10.33
C SER A 81 10.03 7.12 -9.59
N GLY A 82 8.72 7.42 -9.51
CA GLY A 82 8.27 8.64 -8.88
C GLY A 82 7.89 8.53 -7.42
N PHE A 83 7.90 7.30 -6.86
CA PHE A 83 7.38 7.14 -5.51
C PHE A 83 8.20 7.94 -4.49
N ARG A 84 9.50 8.05 -4.74
CA ARG A 84 10.38 8.73 -3.81
C ARG A 84 9.97 10.19 -3.65
N ASP A 85 9.73 10.87 -4.76
CA ASP A 85 9.31 12.26 -4.71
C ASP A 85 7.98 12.39 -4.01
N SER A 86 7.06 11.50 -4.33
CA SER A 86 5.74 11.50 -3.71
C SER A 86 5.82 11.29 -2.20
N MET A 87 6.72 10.43 -1.77
CA MET A 87 6.78 10.06 -0.36
C MET A 87 7.48 11.08 0.50
N ILE A 88 8.34 11.91 -0.07
CA ILE A 88 9.10 12.87 0.72
C ILE A 88 8.65 14.31 0.50
N ASP A 89 7.70 14.55 -0.40
CA ASP A 89 7.19 15.89 -0.66
C ASP A 89 6.17 16.26 0.41
N PRO A 90 6.49 17.25 1.27
CA PRO A 90 5.55 17.64 2.33
C PRO A 90 4.22 18.10 1.79
N MET A 91 4.20 18.67 0.59
CA MET A 91 2.96 19.13 -0.01
C MET A 91 2.01 17.97 -0.28
N VAL A 92 2.56 16.83 -0.65
CA VAL A 92 1.75 15.64 -0.92
C VAL A 92 1.13 15.13 0.36
N TYR A 93 1.87 15.20 1.46
CA TYR A 93 1.38 14.70 2.72
C TYR A 93 0.67 15.74 3.56
N GLY A 94 0.54 16.95 3.06
CA GLY A 94 -0.20 17.97 3.76
C GLY A 94 0.40 18.38 5.09
N VAL A 95 1.65 18.26 5.21
CA VAL A 95 2.32 18.57 6.47
C VAL A 95 2.75 20.01 6.50
#